data_ce6029c4526fc281a6267cbabf6cd2a4
#
_entry.id   ce6029c4526fc281a6267cbabf6cd2a4
#
_cell.length_a   1.000
_cell.length_b   1.000
_cell.length_c   1.000
_cell.angle_alpha   90.00
_cell.angle_beta   90.00
_cell.angle_gamma   90.00
#
_symmetry.space_group_name_H-M   'P 1'
#
loop_
_entity.id
_entity.type
_entity.pdbx_description
1 polymer ?
#
loop_
_entity_poly.entity_id
_entity_poly.type
_entity_poly.pdbx_seq_one_letter_code
_entity_poly.pdbx_strand_id
1 'polypeptide(L)'
;MNTYFSSSYDESRERFLDLLDTVKQYYPSARTMSHSIGEDTIDVIIGEPAGSREAMLLMTIGEHGIEGYAGAAVTTQFIETQLGNVRHDVTGVCFIHAVNPWGMKHFRRVNEHNVDLNRNYVVDRESLPRNVNKEYEVMRHLFVPDGVIDDYHEAREHIYSFLGSGIKLDGFDAMTEAKGMGQYQFPKGVYYGGDADEPSAVFMKEIQHDLLDRYDRVVHMDWHTALGPTNEVTMLVSERDGRSAEQLKQTYGLKNIKTYNPDDVLGDSTNHFYYVRDKQHPDKQLVSALFEFGTFGTSTKALIREFLTIILENRLYFEGTKDPEARNGIKKEFMAMFYPEDETWKTSVLREGAQAVEHILKAESLWRDG
;
A
#
# COMPACT_ATOMS: atom_id res chain seq x y z
N MET A 1 -1.26 -24.03 -10.22
CA MET A 1 -2.15 -22.92 -9.80
C MET A 1 -1.63 -22.38 -8.49
N ASN A 2 -1.42 -21.12 -8.39
CA ASN A 2 -0.92 -20.49 -7.18
C ASN A 2 -2.08 -20.31 -6.21
N THR A 3 -2.20 -21.20 -5.22
CA THR A 3 -3.37 -21.33 -4.35
C THR A 3 -3.54 -20.19 -3.34
N TYR A 4 -2.53 -19.31 -3.20
CA TYR A 4 -2.55 -18.19 -2.24
C TYR A 4 -3.38 -16.99 -2.70
N PHE A 5 -3.57 -16.80 -4.01
CA PHE A 5 -4.26 -15.63 -4.56
C PHE A 5 -5.77 -15.87 -4.62
N SER A 6 -6.53 -14.96 -4.04
CA SER A 6 -8.01 -15.01 -3.99
C SER A 6 -8.62 -14.26 -5.17
N SER A 7 -9.82 -14.66 -5.57
CA SER A 7 -10.55 -14.05 -6.67
C SER A 7 -11.58 -12.99 -6.22
N SER A 8 -11.84 -12.89 -4.92
CA SER A 8 -12.76 -11.93 -4.32
C SER A 8 -12.32 -11.54 -2.91
N TYR A 9 -12.84 -10.41 -2.43
CA TYR A 9 -12.64 -9.96 -1.05
C TYR A 9 -13.15 -11.00 -0.04
N ASP A 10 -14.35 -11.55 -0.25
CA ASP A 10 -14.94 -12.50 0.69
C ASP A 10 -14.09 -13.77 0.80
N GLU A 11 -13.60 -14.31 -0.33
CA GLU A 11 -12.67 -15.44 -0.33
C GLU A 11 -11.36 -15.11 0.39
N SER A 12 -10.80 -13.93 0.16
CA SER A 12 -9.57 -13.49 0.79
C SER A 12 -9.73 -13.33 2.30
N ARG A 13 -10.86 -12.74 2.73
CA ARG A 13 -11.22 -12.55 4.13
C ARG A 13 -11.42 -13.88 4.86
N GLU A 14 -12.16 -14.81 4.27
CA GLU A 14 -12.38 -16.14 4.84
C GLU A 14 -11.05 -16.86 5.06
N ARG A 15 -10.20 -16.90 4.04
CA ARG A 15 -8.85 -17.49 4.16
C ARG A 15 -8.01 -16.84 5.23
N PHE A 16 -8.06 -15.50 5.33
CA PHE A 16 -7.32 -14.77 6.36
C PHE A 16 -7.79 -15.17 7.76
N LEU A 17 -9.09 -15.25 8.01
CA LEU A 17 -9.64 -15.62 9.32
C LEU A 17 -9.30 -17.08 9.70
N ASP A 18 -9.25 -17.99 8.72
CA ASP A 18 -8.85 -19.39 8.93
C ASP A 18 -7.38 -19.54 9.37
N LEU A 19 -6.53 -18.56 9.11
CA LEU A 19 -5.13 -18.56 9.56
C LEU A 19 -4.98 -18.48 11.08
N LEU A 20 -6.02 -18.09 11.82
CA LEU A 20 -5.97 -17.98 13.27
C LEU A 20 -5.48 -19.27 13.94
N ASP A 21 -5.93 -20.43 13.46
CA ASP A 21 -5.55 -21.72 14.04
C ASP A 21 -4.07 -22.05 13.78
N THR A 22 -3.54 -21.63 12.63
CA THR A 22 -2.10 -21.73 12.35
C THR A 22 -1.30 -20.79 13.25
N VAL A 23 -1.74 -19.55 13.41
CA VAL A 23 -1.08 -18.57 14.29
C VAL A 23 -1.08 -19.06 15.74
N LYS A 24 -2.17 -19.68 16.23
CA LYS A 24 -2.27 -20.23 17.59
C LYS A 24 -1.27 -21.36 17.89
N GLN A 25 -0.74 -22.05 16.88
CA GLN A 25 0.30 -23.05 17.08
C GLN A 25 1.58 -22.44 17.67
N TYR A 26 1.84 -21.18 17.36
CA TYR A 26 3.01 -20.42 17.79
C TYR A 26 2.69 -19.35 18.85
N TYR A 27 1.49 -18.82 18.81
CA TYR A 27 0.97 -17.79 19.72
C TYR A 27 -0.35 -18.27 20.35
N PRO A 28 -0.32 -19.05 21.44
CA PRO A 28 -1.53 -19.63 22.02
C PRO A 28 -2.59 -18.61 22.44
N SER A 29 -2.18 -17.36 22.70
CA SER A 29 -3.07 -16.22 23.03
C SER A 29 -3.64 -15.51 21.81
N ALA A 30 -3.31 -15.96 20.60
CA ALA A 30 -3.75 -15.29 19.38
C ALA A 30 -5.28 -15.24 19.29
N ARG A 31 -5.77 -14.09 18.82
CA ARG A 31 -7.20 -13.81 18.65
C ARG A 31 -7.44 -12.98 17.41
N THR A 32 -8.67 -13.03 16.94
CA THR A 32 -9.18 -12.13 15.92
C THR A 32 -9.91 -10.94 16.54
N MET A 33 -9.86 -9.81 15.86
CA MET A 33 -10.71 -8.65 16.09
C MET A 33 -11.23 -8.18 14.72
N SER A 34 -12.47 -7.71 14.67
CA SER A 34 -13.06 -7.14 13.46
C SER A 34 -13.55 -5.73 13.75
N HIS A 35 -13.11 -4.76 12.94
CA HIS A 35 -13.56 -3.38 13.02
C HIS A 35 -14.44 -3.07 11.82
N SER A 36 -15.68 -2.62 12.05
CA SER A 36 -16.65 -2.36 10.98
C SER A 36 -16.31 -1.09 10.22
N ILE A 37 -16.25 -1.18 8.89
CA ILE A 37 -16.11 -0.07 7.97
C ILE A 37 -17.31 -0.15 7.01
N GLY A 38 -18.35 0.64 7.27
CA GLY A 38 -19.60 0.52 6.52
C GLY A 38 -20.21 -0.88 6.64
N GLU A 39 -20.39 -1.56 5.51
CA GLU A 39 -20.89 -2.95 5.44
C GLU A 39 -19.76 -4.00 5.50
N ASP A 40 -18.52 -3.59 5.37
CA ASP A 40 -17.35 -4.45 5.33
C ASP A 40 -16.53 -4.35 6.64
N THR A 41 -15.43 -5.06 6.77
CA THR A 41 -14.62 -5.09 8.00
C THR A 41 -13.12 -4.99 7.72
N ILE A 42 -12.40 -4.36 8.66
CA ILE A 42 -10.96 -4.58 8.83
C ILE A 42 -10.81 -5.68 9.86
N ASP A 43 -10.24 -6.80 9.47
CA ASP A 43 -10.01 -7.94 10.36
C ASP A 43 -8.54 -8.00 10.80
N VAL A 44 -8.32 -8.29 12.07
CA VAL A 44 -6.99 -8.35 12.68
C VAL A 44 -6.78 -9.71 13.31
N ILE A 45 -5.64 -10.33 13.04
CA ILE A 45 -5.11 -11.44 13.85
C ILE A 45 -3.93 -10.90 14.65
N ILE A 46 -4.03 -10.96 15.97
CA ILE A 46 -2.96 -10.50 16.86
C ILE A 46 -2.54 -11.63 17.79
N GLY A 47 -1.22 -11.87 17.91
CA GLY A 47 -0.58 -12.81 18.80
C GLY A 47 0.45 -12.13 19.67
N GLU A 48 0.30 -12.24 20.99
CA GLU A 48 1.25 -11.71 21.97
C GLU A 48 2.43 -12.66 22.16
N PRO A 49 3.67 -12.17 22.38
CA PRO A 49 4.80 -13.02 22.68
C PRO A 49 4.62 -13.77 24.00
N ALA A 50 5.26 -14.93 24.12
CA ALA A 50 5.18 -15.75 25.33
C ALA A 50 5.96 -15.16 26.52
N GLY A 51 6.96 -14.32 26.26
CA GLY A 51 7.82 -13.67 27.24
C GLY A 51 7.70 -12.15 27.21
N SER A 52 8.84 -11.47 27.01
CA SER A 52 8.89 -10.00 26.97
C SER A 52 8.33 -9.44 25.65
N ARG A 53 7.82 -8.22 25.69
CA ARG A 53 7.33 -7.48 24.51
C ARG A 53 8.46 -6.66 23.89
N GLU A 54 9.50 -7.32 23.39
CA GLU A 54 10.62 -6.62 22.77
C GLU A 54 10.30 -6.08 21.39
N ALA A 55 9.54 -6.85 20.59
CA ALA A 55 9.19 -6.44 19.23
C ALA A 55 7.76 -6.84 18.82
N MET A 56 7.20 -6.08 17.89
CA MET A 56 5.97 -6.42 17.15
C MET A 56 6.26 -6.45 15.66
N LEU A 57 5.89 -7.54 14.99
CA LEU A 57 5.80 -7.62 13.54
C LEU A 57 4.38 -7.23 13.13
N LEU A 58 4.22 -6.10 12.45
CA LEU A 58 2.98 -5.63 11.86
C LEU A 58 3.04 -5.86 10.35
N MET A 59 2.05 -6.56 9.79
CA MET A 59 1.84 -6.64 8.34
C MET A 59 0.48 -6.08 8.00
N THR A 60 0.43 -5.10 7.11
CA THR A 60 -0.79 -4.46 6.63
C THR A 60 -1.08 -4.85 5.19
N ILE A 61 -2.34 -5.07 4.89
CA ILE A 61 -2.83 -5.57 3.61
C ILE A 61 -3.91 -4.62 3.10
N GLY A 62 -3.76 -4.14 1.86
CA GLY A 62 -4.82 -3.45 1.17
C GLY A 62 -5.09 -2.04 1.67
N GLU A 63 -4.07 -1.26 2.00
CA GLU A 63 -4.14 0.20 2.11
C GLU A 63 -4.74 0.78 0.82
N HIS A 64 -4.24 0.33 -0.33
CA HIS A 64 -4.94 0.42 -1.59
C HIS A 64 -5.69 -0.89 -1.85
N GLY A 65 -7.01 -0.82 -1.96
CA GLY A 65 -7.86 -2.00 -1.91
C GLY A 65 -7.47 -3.14 -2.87
N ILE A 66 -7.37 -2.86 -4.18
CA ILE A 66 -7.03 -3.88 -5.19
C ILE A 66 -5.68 -4.56 -4.95
N GLU A 67 -4.74 -3.88 -4.35
CA GLU A 67 -3.40 -4.39 -4.03
C GLU A 67 -3.42 -5.41 -2.90
N GLY A 68 -4.50 -5.39 -2.09
CA GLY A 68 -4.71 -6.28 -0.96
C GLY A 68 -4.67 -7.76 -1.30
N TYR A 69 -5.01 -8.15 -2.52
CA TYR A 69 -4.94 -9.56 -2.94
C TYR A 69 -3.51 -10.10 -2.97
N ALA A 70 -2.56 -9.30 -3.39
CA ALA A 70 -1.14 -9.67 -3.38
C ALA A 70 -0.59 -9.71 -1.95
N GLY A 71 -0.90 -8.68 -1.14
CA GLY A 71 -0.50 -8.63 0.27
C GLY A 71 -1.07 -9.79 1.08
N ALA A 72 -2.33 -10.16 0.84
CA ALA A 72 -2.98 -11.32 1.48
C ALA A 72 -2.27 -12.63 1.12
N ALA A 73 -1.88 -12.81 -0.16
CA ALA A 73 -1.16 -14.00 -0.60
C ALA A 73 0.20 -14.15 0.08
N VAL A 74 0.97 -13.06 0.19
CA VAL A 74 2.28 -13.05 0.87
C VAL A 74 2.13 -13.30 2.36
N THR A 75 1.18 -12.65 3.01
CA THR A 75 0.94 -12.82 4.45
C THR A 75 0.47 -14.24 4.78
N THR A 76 -0.42 -14.82 3.96
CA THR A 76 -0.85 -16.22 4.11
C THR A 76 0.34 -17.18 3.97
N GLN A 77 1.15 -17.02 2.93
CA GLN A 77 2.35 -17.85 2.74
C GLN A 77 3.31 -17.72 3.93
N PHE A 78 3.56 -16.49 4.40
CA PHE A 78 4.41 -16.26 5.57
C PHE A 78 3.90 -17.00 6.81
N ILE A 79 2.61 -16.87 7.11
CA ILE A 79 2.01 -17.53 8.29
C ILE A 79 2.12 -19.04 8.18
N GLU A 80 1.85 -19.63 7.01
CA GLU A 80 1.87 -21.07 6.82
C GLU A 80 3.29 -21.68 6.78
N THR A 81 4.27 -20.93 6.25
CA THR A 81 5.57 -21.52 5.93
C THR A 81 6.76 -20.96 6.72
N GLN A 82 6.65 -19.74 7.26
CA GLN A 82 7.77 -19.02 7.84
C GLN A 82 7.53 -18.56 9.29
N LEU A 83 6.27 -18.45 9.73
CA LEU A 83 5.94 -17.96 11.08
C LEU A 83 6.67 -18.73 12.18
N GLY A 84 6.89 -20.04 11.98
CA GLY A 84 7.65 -20.89 12.91
C GLY A 84 9.10 -20.44 13.17
N ASN A 85 9.67 -19.65 12.27
CA ASN A 85 11.04 -19.13 12.40
C ASN A 85 11.11 -17.79 13.17
N VAL A 86 9.98 -17.18 13.52
CA VAL A 86 9.97 -15.96 14.33
C VAL A 86 10.33 -16.29 15.78
N ARG A 87 10.99 -15.39 16.50
CA ARG A 87 11.28 -15.49 17.92
C ARG A 87 10.03 -15.20 18.76
N HIS A 88 9.14 -16.20 18.88
CA HIS A 88 7.83 -16.06 19.55
C HIS A 88 7.90 -15.70 21.03
N ASP A 89 9.06 -15.89 21.66
CA ASP A 89 9.31 -15.56 23.06
C ASP A 89 9.35 -14.05 23.32
N VAL A 90 9.77 -13.26 22.30
CA VAL A 90 9.98 -11.81 22.43
C VAL A 90 9.27 -10.98 21.36
N THR A 91 8.77 -11.62 20.29
CA THR A 91 8.14 -10.95 19.14
C THR A 91 6.67 -11.29 19.08
N GLY A 92 5.80 -10.28 19.18
CA GLY A 92 4.38 -10.41 18.84
C GLY A 92 4.15 -10.28 17.35
N VAL A 93 2.97 -10.66 16.90
CA VAL A 93 2.52 -10.51 15.50
C VAL A 93 1.16 -9.82 15.44
N CYS A 94 1.00 -8.95 14.45
CA CYS A 94 -0.27 -8.29 14.14
C CYS A 94 -0.43 -8.29 12.61
N PHE A 95 -1.45 -8.98 12.12
CA PHE A 95 -1.79 -9.05 10.70
C PHE A 95 -3.12 -8.36 10.50
N ILE A 96 -3.22 -7.44 9.53
CA ILE A 96 -4.42 -6.62 9.28
C ILE A 96 -4.89 -6.83 7.85
N HIS A 97 -6.13 -7.30 7.69
CA HIS A 97 -6.81 -7.55 6.42
C HIS A 97 -8.23 -6.96 6.44
N ALA A 98 -8.61 -6.12 5.55
CA ALA A 98 -7.88 -5.23 4.68
C ALA A 98 -8.14 -3.80 5.13
N VAL A 99 -7.10 -2.92 5.07
CA VAL A 99 -7.25 -1.52 5.51
C VAL A 99 -8.31 -0.79 4.69
N ASN A 100 -8.43 -1.11 3.40
CA ASN A 100 -9.48 -0.61 2.50
C ASN A 100 -10.37 -1.79 2.02
N PRO A 101 -11.31 -2.28 2.83
CA PRO A 101 -12.12 -3.44 2.48
C PRO A 101 -13.03 -3.16 1.28
N TRP A 102 -13.62 -1.96 1.20
CA TRP A 102 -14.46 -1.57 0.08
C TRP A 102 -13.67 -1.53 -1.24
N GLY A 103 -12.50 -0.89 -1.22
CA GLY A 103 -11.63 -0.83 -2.40
C GLY A 103 -11.19 -2.21 -2.87
N MET A 104 -10.86 -3.13 -1.94
CA MET A 104 -10.52 -4.51 -2.27
C MET A 104 -11.71 -5.23 -2.91
N LYS A 105 -12.91 -5.13 -2.33
CA LYS A 105 -14.15 -5.74 -2.83
C LYS A 105 -14.54 -5.28 -4.23
N HIS A 106 -14.29 -3.99 -4.53
CA HIS A 106 -14.65 -3.37 -5.79
C HIS A 106 -13.49 -3.29 -6.80
N PHE A 107 -12.35 -3.91 -6.49
CA PHE A 107 -11.14 -3.84 -7.30
C PHE A 107 -10.73 -2.41 -7.62
N ARG A 108 -10.82 -1.52 -6.61
CA ARG A 108 -10.37 -0.14 -6.71
C ARG A 108 -9.18 0.14 -5.80
N ARG A 109 -8.39 1.13 -6.17
CA ARG A 109 -7.27 1.60 -5.37
C ARG A 109 -7.75 2.38 -4.13
N VAL A 110 -8.73 3.23 -4.33
CA VAL A 110 -9.30 4.16 -3.35
C VAL A 110 -10.51 3.56 -2.62
N ASN A 111 -11.00 4.22 -1.57
CA ASN A 111 -12.21 3.81 -0.86
C ASN A 111 -13.51 4.31 -1.55
N GLU A 112 -14.66 4.09 -0.93
CA GLU A 112 -15.99 4.50 -1.40
C GLU A 112 -16.15 6.01 -1.59
N HIS A 113 -15.39 6.81 -0.86
CA HIS A 113 -15.36 8.26 -0.96
C HIS A 113 -14.34 8.79 -1.97
N ASN A 114 -13.73 7.89 -2.77
CA ASN A 114 -12.63 8.18 -3.68
C ASN A 114 -11.37 8.69 -2.95
N VAL A 115 -11.25 8.41 -1.67
CA VAL A 115 -10.09 8.78 -0.88
C VAL A 115 -8.97 7.77 -1.09
N ASP A 116 -7.80 8.26 -1.47
CA ASP A 116 -6.54 7.53 -1.40
C ASP A 116 -6.14 7.47 0.07
N LEU A 117 -6.33 6.32 0.72
CA LEU A 117 -6.06 6.18 2.15
C LEU A 117 -4.60 6.51 2.48
N ASN A 118 -3.66 6.17 1.58
CA ASN A 118 -2.25 6.52 1.76
C ASN A 118 -1.94 8.02 1.46
N ARG A 119 -2.98 8.87 1.48
CA ARG A 119 -2.93 10.34 1.51
C ARG A 119 -3.81 10.90 2.64
N ASN A 120 -4.38 10.03 3.49
CA ASN A 120 -5.35 10.43 4.51
C ASN A 120 -4.75 10.52 5.93
N TYR A 121 -3.51 10.06 6.16
CA TYR A 121 -2.83 10.16 7.46
C TYR A 121 -2.23 11.55 7.70
N VAL A 122 -3.05 12.57 7.54
CA VAL A 122 -2.65 13.95 7.77
C VAL A 122 -2.47 14.20 9.26
N VAL A 123 -1.33 14.78 9.65
CA VAL A 123 -0.98 15.07 11.05
C VAL A 123 -1.76 16.26 11.59
N ASP A 124 -1.81 17.35 10.83
CA ASP A 124 -2.51 18.58 11.16
C ASP A 124 -3.38 19.01 9.97
N ARG A 125 -4.59 18.51 9.95
CA ARG A 125 -5.54 18.76 8.87
C ARG A 125 -6.08 20.20 8.89
N GLU A 126 -6.18 20.80 10.05
CA GLU A 126 -6.69 22.17 10.19
C GLU A 126 -5.75 23.21 9.57
N SER A 127 -4.44 22.97 9.69
CA SER A 127 -3.40 23.82 9.11
C SER A 127 -3.06 23.49 7.67
N LEU A 128 -3.56 22.38 7.10
CA LEU A 128 -3.24 21.95 5.74
C LEU A 128 -4.05 22.78 4.71
N PRO A 129 -3.38 23.59 3.86
CA PRO A 129 -4.08 24.32 2.81
C PRO A 129 -4.68 23.32 1.80
N ARG A 130 -5.98 23.48 1.46
CA ARG A 130 -6.61 22.61 0.45
C ARG A 130 -5.90 22.62 -0.90
N ASN A 131 -5.30 23.76 -1.27
CA ASN A 131 -4.54 23.95 -2.50
C ASN A 131 -3.02 23.80 -2.30
N VAL A 132 -2.60 22.90 -1.41
CA VAL A 132 -1.19 22.63 -1.10
C VAL A 132 -0.41 22.18 -2.34
N ASN A 133 -1.03 21.35 -3.18
CA ASN A 133 -0.43 20.80 -4.39
C ASN A 133 -0.68 21.71 -5.61
N LYS A 134 0.27 22.59 -5.91
CA LYS A 134 0.15 23.54 -7.03
C LYS A 134 0.32 22.87 -8.40
N GLU A 135 1.15 21.85 -8.49
CA GLU A 135 1.38 21.10 -9.72
C GLU A 135 0.11 20.32 -10.12
N TYR A 136 -0.61 19.78 -9.13
CA TYR A 136 -1.90 19.14 -9.38
C TYR A 136 -2.94 20.14 -9.94
N GLU A 137 -2.99 21.34 -9.39
CA GLU A 137 -3.93 22.39 -9.85
C GLU A 137 -3.70 22.74 -11.33
N VAL A 138 -2.44 22.83 -11.77
CA VAL A 138 -2.10 23.08 -13.18
C VAL A 138 -2.55 21.93 -14.07
N MET A 139 -2.43 20.68 -13.59
CA MET A 139 -2.76 19.47 -14.35
C MET A 139 -4.16 18.93 -14.07
N ARG A 140 -5.00 19.64 -13.33
CA ARG A 140 -6.33 19.16 -12.90
C ARG A 140 -7.21 18.68 -14.04
N HIS A 141 -7.09 19.28 -15.23
CA HIS A 141 -7.87 18.89 -16.41
C HIS A 141 -7.57 17.46 -16.90
N LEU A 142 -6.46 16.86 -16.49
CA LEU A 142 -6.15 15.44 -16.70
C LEU A 142 -6.65 14.58 -15.56
N PHE A 143 -6.47 15.05 -14.33
CA PHE A 143 -6.64 14.26 -13.12
C PHE A 143 -8.07 14.27 -12.55
N VAL A 144 -8.86 15.29 -12.90
CA VAL A 144 -10.26 15.38 -12.48
C VAL A 144 -11.14 14.91 -13.64
N PRO A 145 -12.03 13.94 -13.43
CA PRO A 145 -12.91 13.43 -14.48
C PRO A 145 -13.77 14.54 -15.10
N ASP A 146 -13.79 14.59 -16.43
CA ASP A 146 -14.62 15.52 -17.20
C ASP A 146 -15.23 14.79 -18.41
N GLY A 147 -16.55 14.52 -18.32
CA GLY A 147 -17.36 13.91 -19.36
C GLY A 147 -17.13 12.41 -19.60
N VAL A 148 -18.13 11.80 -20.21
CA VAL A 148 -18.20 10.38 -20.56
C VAL A 148 -17.07 10.01 -21.52
N ILE A 149 -16.54 8.80 -21.41
CA ILE A 149 -15.59 8.24 -22.38
C ILE A 149 -16.39 7.75 -23.60
N ASP A 150 -16.34 8.50 -24.70
CA ASP A 150 -17.05 8.16 -25.94
C ASP A 150 -16.23 7.17 -26.79
N ASP A 151 -14.92 7.35 -26.86
CA ASP A 151 -13.97 6.50 -27.60
C ASP A 151 -12.72 6.26 -26.75
N TYR A 152 -12.36 4.99 -26.59
CA TYR A 152 -11.21 4.57 -25.77
C TYR A 152 -9.87 5.00 -26.35
N HIS A 153 -9.74 4.90 -27.68
CA HIS A 153 -8.50 5.29 -28.35
C HIS A 153 -8.30 6.80 -28.28
N GLU A 154 -9.35 7.58 -28.54
CA GLU A 154 -9.30 9.04 -28.45
C GLU A 154 -8.95 9.51 -27.03
N ALA A 155 -9.59 8.92 -26.00
CA ALA A 155 -9.30 9.26 -24.61
C ALA A 155 -7.84 8.97 -24.23
N ARG A 156 -7.29 7.86 -24.70
CA ARG A 156 -5.88 7.51 -24.50
C ARG A 156 -4.94 8.46 -25.22
N GLU A 157 -5.18 8.70 -26.50
CA GLU A 157 -4.37 9.59 -27.34
C GLU A 157 -4.37 11.03 -26.81
N HIS A 158 -5.50 11.50 -26.28
CA HIS A 158 -5.59 12.82 -25.66
C HIS A 158 -4.61 12.93 -24.47
N ILE A 159 -4.64 11.98 -23.54
CA ILE A 159 -3.73 11.97 -22.40
C ILE A 159 -2.28 11.75 -22.88
N TYR A 160 -2.07 10.83 -23.83
CA TYR A 160 -0.74 10.54 -24.39
C TYR A 160 -0.12 11.74 -25.09
N SER A 161 -0.91 12.47 -25.89
CA SER A 161 -0.43 13.66 -26.60
C SER A 161 -0.11 14.80 -25.64
N PHE A 162 -0.89 14.96 -24.58
CA PHE A 162 -0.55 15.92 -23.52
C PHE A 162 0.76 15.53 -22.84
N LEU A 163 0.91 14.27 -22.45
CA LEU A 163 2.12 13.74 -21.83
C LEU A 163 3.34 13.76 -22.78
N GLY A 164 3.12 13.59 -24.08
CA GLY A 164 4.19 13.55 -25.09
C GLY A 164 4.55 14.91 -25.71
N SER A 165 3.62 15.85 -25.81
CA SER A 165 3.83 17.14 -26.50
C SER A 165 4.20 18.30 -25.57
N GLY A 166 3.93 18.20 -24.29
CA GLY A 166 4.13 19.25 -23.29
C GLY A 166 5.23 18.94 -22.28
N ILE A 167 5.67 17.71 -22.21
CA ILE A 167 6.67 17.30 -21.24
C ILE A 167 8.07 17.46 -21.86
N LYS A 168 8.59 18.66 -21.81
CA LYS A 168 10.00 18.84 -21.44
C LYS A 168 10.21 18.03 -20.15
N LEU A 169 11.42 17.52 -19.91
CA LEU A 169 11.77 16.76 -18.71
C LEU A 169 11.11 17.29 -17.41
N ASP A 170 10.97 18.62 -17.29
CA ASP A 170 10.31 19.32 -16.19
C ASP A 170 8.83 18.94 -15.95
N GLY A 171 8.07 18.61 -16.99
CA GLY A 171 6.64 18.28 -16.84
C GLY A 171 6.37 16.86 -16.34
N PHE A 172 7.32 15.92 -16.53
CA PHE A 172 7.21 14.57 -15.99
C PHE A 172 7.54 14.55 -14.50
N ASP A 173 8.53 15.32 -14.07
CA ASP A 173 8.88 15.49 -12.65
C ASP A 173 7.70 16.14 -11.91
N ALA A 174 7.09 17.19 -12.49
CA ALA A 174 5.88 17.83 -11.95
C ALA A 174 4.70 16.86 -11.80
N MET A 175 4.48 15.94 -12.73
CA MET A 175 3.45 14.90 -12.60
C MET A 175 3.75 13.93 -11.44
N THR A 176 5.00 13.53 -11.30
CA THR A 176 5.43 12.63 -10.22
C THR A 176 5.29 13.32 -8.87
N GLU A 177 5.64 14.59 -8.78
CA GLU A 177 5.43 15.44 -7.61
C GLU A 177 3.94 15.61 -7.29
N ALA A 178 3.11 15.92 -8.31
CA ALA A 178 1.66 16.01 -8.14
C ALA A 178 1.03 14.72 -7.61
N LYS A 179 1.51 13.57 -8.07
CA LYS A 179 1.09 12.25 -7.58
C LYS A 179 1.54 12.04 -6.13
N GLY A 180 2.81 12.27 -5.83
CA GLY A 180 3.42 12.02 -4.52
C GLY A 180 2.71 12.81 -3.43
N MET A 181 2.57 14.11 -3.62
CA MET A 181 1.95 15.02 -2.65
C MET A 181 0.45 14.77 -2.44
N GLY A 182 -0.25 14.10 -3.37
CA GLY A 182 -1.72 13.97 -3.30
C GLY A 182 -2.42 15.31 -3.42
N GLN A 183 -3.74 15.36 -3.16
CA GLN A 183 -4.51 16.60 -3.21
C GLN A 183 -5.75 16.55 -2.31
N TYR A 184 -6.25 17.72 -1.87
CA TYR A 184 -7.33 17.84 -0.89
C TYR A 184 -8.45 18.80 -1.37
N GLN A 185 -8.51 19.05 -2.69
CA GLN A 185 -9.39 20.05 -3.28
C GLN A 185 -10.45 19.46 -4.19
N PHE A 186 -10.14 18.36 -4.87
CA PHE A 186 -10.99 17.78 -5.92
C PHE A 186 -11.44 16.36 -5.54
N PRO A 187 -12.62 16.18 -4.90
CA PRO A 187 -13.07 14.87 -4.40
C PRO A 187 -13.21 13.80 -5.49
N LYS A 188 -13.50 14.17 -6.72
CA LYS A 188 -13.55 13.24 -7.87
C LYS A 188 -12.20 13.00 -8.54
N GLY A 189 -11.18 13.79 -8.20
CA GLY A 189 -9.86 13.68 -8.81
C GLY A 189 -9.05 12.49 -8.25
N VAL A 190 -8.07 12.03 -9.02
CA VAL A 190 -7.12 11.00 -8.55
C VAL A 190 -6.27 11.53 -7.38
N TYR A 191 -5.75 10.65 -6.55
CA TYR A 191 -4.92 10.96 -5.37
C TYR A 191 -5.58 11.91 -4.35
N TYR A 192 -6.91 11.85 -4.22
CA TYR A 192 -7.64 12.65 -3.24
C TYR A 192 -7.39 12.14 -1.80
N GLY A 193 -6.90 13.01 -0.93
CA GLY A 193 -6.55 12.69 0.45
C GLY A 193 -7.70 12.91 1.48
N GLY A 194 -8.91 13.22 0.99
CA GLY A 194 -10.10 13.39 1.85
C GLY A 194 -10.21 14.77 2.51
N ASP A 195 -11.43 15.12 2.92
CA ASP A 195 -11.73 16.33 3.70
C ASP A 195 -11.58 16.09 5.22
N ALA A 196 -11.68 14.84 5.64
CA ALA A 196 -11.55 14.38 7.02
C ALA A 196 -10.76 13.08 7.08
N ASP A 197 -10.42 12.63 8.27
CA ASP A 197 -9.85 11.33 8.48
C ASP A 197 -10.91 10.25 8.20
N GLU A 198 -10.61 9.32 7.32
CA GLU A 198 -11.46 8.18 7.03
C GLU A 198 -11.44 7.17 8.19
N PRO A 199 -12.53 6.44 8.45
CA PRO A 199 -12.58 5.48 9.55
C PRO A 199 -11.43 4.47 9.54
N SER A 200 -10.99 4.02 8.36
CA SER A 200 -9.83 3.14 8.22
C SER A 200 -8.53 3.79 8.68
N ALA A 201 -8.31 5.05 8.32
CA ALA A 201 -7.11 5.78 8.76
C ALA A 201 -7.13 6.06 10.26
N VAL A 202 -8.31 6.37 10.83
CA VAL A 202 -8.47 6.51 12.30
C VAL A 202 -8.08 5.22 13.00
N PHE A 203 -8.63 4.09 12.55
CA PHE A 203 -8.32 2.77 13.12
C PHE A 203 -6.81 2.46 13.03
N MET A 204 -6.18 2.71 11.89
CA MET A 204 -4.76 2.45 11.72
C MET A 204 -3.88 3.38 12.58
N LYS A 205 -4.25 4.65 12.73
CA LYS A 205 -3.58 5.59 13.65
C LYS A 205 -3.63 5.09 15.09
N GLU A 206 -4.77 4.56 15.54
CA GLU A 206 -4.91 3.95 16.88
C GLU A 206 -4.01 2.71 17.04
N ILE A 207 -3.93 1.85 16.03
CA ILE A 207 -3.02 0.70 16.04
C ILE A 207 -1.56 1.14 16.12
N GLN A 208 -1.15 2.14 15.34
CA GLN A 208 0.22 2.67 15.38
C GLN A 208 0.61 3.16 16.78
N HIS A 209 -0.29 3.89 17.45
CA HIS A 209 -0.08 4.34 18.83
C HIS A 209 -0.02 3.17 19.82
N ASP A 210 -1.00 2.26 19.80
CA ASP A 210 -1.05 1.11 20.73
C ASP A 210 0.20 0.25 20.63
N LEU A 211 0.70 0.01 19.42
CA LEU A 211 1.89 -0.83 19.23
C LEU A 211 3.16 -0.16 19.75
N LEU A 212 3.33 1.15 19.52
CA LEU A 212 4.49 1.88 20.08
C LEU A 212 4.42 2.02 21.60
N ASP A 213 3.23 2.14 22.18
CA ASP A 213 3.07 2.14 23.65
C ASP A 213 3.54 0.82 24.27
N ARG A 214 3.25 -0.31 23.62
CA ARG A 214 3.35 -1.63 24.21
C ARG A 214 4.65 -2.37 23.93
N TYR A 215 5.35 -2.01 22.84
CA TYR A 215 6.53 -2.70 22.37
C TYR A 215 7.73 -1.76 22.28
N ASP A 216 8.94 -2.29 22.48
CA ASP A 216 10.17 -1.50 22.37
C ASP A 216 10.57 -1.27 20.91
N ARG A 217 10.15 -2.18 20.04
CA ARG A 217 10.39 -2.12 18.60
C ARG A 217 9.14 -2.52 17.81
N VAL A 218 8.86 -1.81 16.72
CA VAL A 218 7.86 -2.25 15.73
C VAL A 218 8.55 -2.40 14.37
N VAL A 219 8.29 -3.54 13.72
CA VAL A 219 8.65 -3.78 12.32
C VAL A 219 7.36 -3.85 11.52
N HIS A 220 7.10 -2.83 10.71
CA HIS A 220 5.90 -2.68 9.90
C HIS A 220 6.22 -2.90 8.42
N MET A 221 5.56 -3.88 7.83
CA MET A 221 5.62 -4.22 6.41
C MET A 221 4.26 -3.97 5.77
N ASP A 222 4.15 -2.94 4.96
CA ASP A 222 2.93 -2.58 4.25
C ASP A 222 3.01 -3.04 2.80
N TRP A 223 2.08 -3.94 2.39
CA TRP A 223 2.13 -4.62 1.11
C TRP A 223 1.41 -3.86 0.02
N HIS A 224 2.17 -3.49 -1.02
CA HIS A 224 1.70 -2.73 -2.18
C HIS A 224 2.10 -3.40 -3.49
N THR A 225 1.52 -2.90 -4.59
CA THR A 225 1.84 -3.34 -5.95
C THR A 225 1.92 -2.16 -6.91
N ALA A 226 2.45 -2.38 -8.08
CA ALA A 226 2.62 -1.55 -9.25
C ALA A 226 4.02 -0.95 -9.40
N LEU A 227 4.58 -0.34 -8.36
CA LEU A 227 5.82 0.41 -8.47
C LEU A 227 7.07 -0.49 -8.44
N GLY A 228 8.08 -0.10 -9.19
CA GLY A 228 9.37 -0.79 -9.21
C GLY A 228 9.63 -1.65 -10.46
N PRO A 229 10.77 -2.36 -10.49
CA PRO A 229 11.09 -3.28 -11.58
C PRO A 229 10.09 -4.44 -11.64
N THR A 230 9.69 -4.83 -12.85
CA THR A 230 8.74 -5.93 -13.06
C THR A 230 9.23 -7.22 -12.38
N ASN A 231 8.32 -7.89 -11.65
CA ASN A 231 8.58 -9.15 -10.93
C ASN A 231 9.63 -9.06 -9.81
N GLU A 232 9.89 -7.87 -9.30
CA GLU A 232 10.79 -7.65 -8.17
C GLU A 232 10.07 -6.83 -7.08
N VAL A 233 10.44 -7.03 -5.83
CA VAL A 233 10.00 -6.19 -4.73
C VAL A 233 10.91 -4.97 -4.60
N THR A 234 10.31 -3.82 -4.29
CA THR A 234 11.03 -2.59 -3.91
C THR A 234 10.57 -2.16 -2.53
N MET A 235 11.50 -2.00 -1.59
CA MET A 235 11.23 -1.42 -0.28
C MET A 235 11.35 0.10 -0.37
N LEU A 236 10.27 0.81 -0.03
CA LEU A 236 10.23 2.28 0.04
C LEU A 236 10.20 2.71 1.50
N VAL A 237 11.15 3.54 1.90
CA VAL A 237 11.34 3.94 3.29
C VAL A 237 11.36 5.46 3.37
N SER A 238 10.63 6.02 4.33
CA SER A 238 10.71 7.44 4.64
C SER A 238 12.11 7.81 5.15
N GLU A 239 12.63 8.98 4.76
CA GLU A 239 13.88 9.53 5.31
C GLU A 239 13.82 9.80 6.82
N ARG A 240 12.62 9.73 7.43
CA ARG A 240 12.44 9.71 8.90
C ARG A 240 13.02 8.47 9.58
N ASP A 241 13.31 7.40 8.83
CA ASP A 241 14.08 6.25 9.33
C ASP A 241 15.49 6.67 9.78
N GLY A 242 16.07 7.66 9.12
CA GLY A 242 17.40 8.20 9.42
C GLY A 242 18.55 7.46 8.72
N ARG A 243 18.29 6.33 8.05
CA ARG A 243 19.28 5.59 7.26
C ARG A 243 19.14 5.91 5.78
N SER A 244 20.25 6.02 5.07
CA SER A 244 20.23 6.13 3.61
C SER A 244 19.81 4.82 2.95
N ALA A 245 19.34 4.90 1.69
CA ALA A 245 19.01 3.70 0.91
C ALA A 245 20.18 2.70 0.83
N GLU A 246 21.42 3.19 0.76
CA GLU A 246 22.61 2.34 0.72
C GLU A 246 22.88 1.63 2.05
N GLN A 247 22.69 2.32 3.18
CA GLN A 247 22.78 1.71 4.50
C GLN A 247 21.70 0.65 4.70
N LEU A 248 20.48 0.93 4.27
CA LEU A 248 19.36 -0.04 4.32
C LEU A 248 19.64 -1.27 3.46
N LYS A 249 20.20 -1.12 2.24
CA LYS A 249 20.61 -2.24 1.40
C LYS A 249 21.69 -3.09 2.05
N GLN A 250 22.68 -2.47 2.69
CA GLN A 250 23.71 -3.21 3.45
C GLN A 250 23.12 -3.96 4.64
N THR A 251 22.16 -3.35 5.34
CA THR A 251 21.50 -3.95 6.50
C THR A 251 20.60 -5.13 6.12
N TYR A 252 19.75 -4.94 5.12
CA TYR A 252 18.71 -5.91 4.78
C TYR A 252 19.06 -6.84 3.61
N GLY A 253 20.08 -6.53 2.82
CA GLY A 253 20.47 -7.34 1.67
C GLY A 253 19.43 -7.37 0.55
N LEU A 254 18.44 -6.48 0.56
CA LEU A 254 17.45 -6.34 -0.51
C LEU A 254 18.02 -5.55 -1.68
N LYS A 255 17.70 -6.01 -2.89
CA LYS A 255 18.21 -5.42 -4.14
C LYS A 255 17.70 -4.00 -4.38
N ASN A 256 16.40 -3.81 -4.20
CA ASN A 256 15.73 -2.55 -4.51
C ASN A 256 15.23 -1.90 -3.22
N ILE A 257 15.95 -0.90 -2.73
CA ILE A 257 15.53 -0.03 -1.64
C ILE A 257 15.64 1.40 -2.12
N LYS A 258 14.62 2.21 -1.84
CA LYS A 258 14.58 3.64 -2.10
C LYS A 258 14.12 4.37 -0.84
N THR A 259 14.68 5.55 -0.61
CA THR A 259 14.16 6.49 0.37
C THR A 259 13.39 7.60 -0.32
N TYR A 260 12.44 8.19 0.38
CA TYR A 260 11.69 9.35 -0.09
C TYR A 260 11.60 10.41 1.00
N ASN A 261 11.60 11.67 0.56
CA ASN A 261 11.45 12.80 1.46
C ASN A 261 9.99 12.83 1.99
N PRO A 262 9.79 12.85 3.32
CA PRO A 262 8.46 12.90 3.91
C PRO A 262 7.62 14.12 3.49
N ASP A 263 8.26 15.22 3.13
CA ASP A 263 7.56 16.44 2.72
C ASP A 263 7.03 16.37 1.28
N ASP A 264 7.51 15.41 0.47
CA ASP A 264 7.05 15.18 -0.90
C ASP A 264 5.82 14.25 -0.96
N VAL A 265 5.44 13.62 0.17
CA VAL A 265 4.32 12.67 0.25
C VAL A 265 3.45 12.98 1.46
N LEU A 266 2.36 13.71 1.25
CA LEU A 266 1.47 14.08 2.34
C LEU A 266 0.49 12.95 2.68
N GLY A 267 0.24 12.79 3.98
CA GLY A 267 -0.75 11.83 4.49
C GLY A 267 -0.42 10.37 4.24
N ASP A 268 0.85 10.03 4.11
CA ASP A 268 1.35 8.66 3.99
C ASP A 268 1.34 7.95 5.34
N SER A 269 0.89 6.70 5.36
CA SER A 269 0.75 5.85 6.55
C SER A 269 2.08 5.60 7.26
N THR A 270 3.13 5.26 6.52
CA THR A 270 4.44 4.95 7.10
C THR A 270 5.12 6.22 7.63
N ASN A 271 4.96 7.34 6.94
CA ASN A 271 5.40 8.65 7.42
C ASN A 271 4.71 9.07 8.71
N HIS A 272 3.40 8.83 8.80
CA HIS A 272 2.64 9.10 10.02
C HIS A 272 3.15 8.24 11.18
N PHE A 273 3.47 6.97 10.94
CA PHE A 273 3.99 6.09 11.98
C PHE A 273 5.34 6.59 12.54
N TYR A 274 6.26 7.01 11.66
CA TYR A 274 7.49 7.66 12.10
C TYR A 274 7.23 8.98 12.83
N TYR A 275 6.25 9.78 12.39
CA TYR A 275 5.89 11.01 13.10
C TYR A 275 5.41 10.71 14.53
N VAL A 276 4.55 9.71 14.71
CA VAL A 276 4.08 9.28 16.05
C VAL A 276 5.26 8.84 16.91
N ARG A 277 6.16 7.99 16.38
CA ARG A 277 7.38 7.57 17.07
C ARG A 277 8.20 8.78 17.51
N ASP A 278 8.52 9.70 16.59
CA ASP A 278 9.39 10.84 16.85
C ASP A 278 8.82 11.81 17.89
N LYS A 279 7.49 11.99 17.92
CA LYS A 279 6.84 12.97 18.79
C LYS A 279 6.40 12.43 20.13
N GLN A 280 6.00 11.16 20.19
CA GLN A 280 5.35 10.59 21.37
C GLN A 280 6.14 9.42 21.97
N HIS A 281 6.95 8.74 21.18
CA HIS A 281 7.69 7.53 21.60
C HIS A 281 9.16 7.59 21.11
N PRO A 282 9.94 8.67 21.39
CA PRO A 282 11.27 8.88 20.79
C PRO A 282 12.32 7.83 21.17
N ASP A 283 12.08 7.05 22.21
CA ASP A 283 12.92 5.94 22.68
C ASP A 283 12.56 4.62 22.03
N LYS A 284 11.47 4.54 21.26
CA LYS A 284 11.06 3.31 20.57
C LYS A 284 11.77 3.16 19.22
N GLN A 285 12.00 1.92 18.83
CA GLN A 285 12.55 1.59 17.52
C GLN A 285 11.42 1.31 16.53
N LEU A 286 11.54 1.85 15.33
CA LEU A 286 10.57 1.64 14.27
C LEU A 286 11.28 1.36 12.95
N VAL A 287 10.89 0.30 12.28
CA VAL A 287 11.09 0.08 10.85
C VAL A 287 9.71 0.06 10.22
N SER A 288 9.37 1.04 9.41
CA SER A 288 8.09 1.10 8.70
C SER A 288 8.34 1.37 7.22
N ALA A 289 7.87 0.48 6.35
CA ALA A 289 8.16 0.56 4.93
C ALA A 289 7.02 0.01 4.08
N LEU A 290 6.87 0.58 2.88
CA LEU A 290 6.06 0.04 1.80
C LEU A 290 6.88 -0.99 1.03
N PHE A 291 6.28 -2.12 0.70
CA PHE A 291 6.89 -3.18 -0.12
C PHE A 291 6.09 -3.31 -1.41
N GLU A 292 6.62 -2.77 -2.48
CA GLU A 292 5.98 -2.65 -3.79
C GLU A 292 6.39 -3.79 -4.73
N PHE A 293 5.43 -4.59 -5.15
CA PHE A 293 5.64 -5.63 -6.17
C PHE A 293 5.44 -5.05 -7.57
N GLY A 294 6.54 -4.82 -8.29
CA GLY A 294 6.54 -4.15 -9.59
C GLY A 294 5.81 -4.94 -10.69
N THR A 295 5.06 -4.21 -11.52
CA THR A 295 4.27 -4.77 -12.64
C THR A 295 4.72 -4.24 -13.99
N PHE A 296 4.50 -2.97 -14.29
CA PHE A 296 4.82 -2.37 -15.60
C PHE A 296 6.31 -2.04 -15.76
N GLY A 297 7.07 -1.98 -14.66
CA GLY A 297 8.48 -1.62 -14.65
C GLY A 297 8.73 -0.12 -14.46
N THR A 298 9.99 0.30 -14.70
CA THR A 298 10.49 1.64 -14.33
C THR A 298 10.82 2.55 -15.52
N SER A 299 10.50 2.13 -16.75
CA SER A 299 10.75 2.96 -17.92
C SER A 299 9.77 4.14 -17.98
N THR A 300 10.16 5.24 -18.65
CA THR A 300 9.26 6.39 -18.89
C THR A 300 7.92 5.95 -19.52
N LYS A 301 7.97 4.96 -20.44
CA LYS A 301 6.76 4.40 -21.04
C LYS A 301 5.87 3.69 -20.01
N ALA A 302 6.47 2.98 -19.06
CA ALA A 302 5.75 2.31 -17.97
C ALA A 302 5.07 3.32 -17.05
N LEU A 303 5.76 4.40 -16.68
CA LEU A 303 5.22 5.47 -15.85
C LEU A 303 4.07 6.22 -16.54
N ILE A 304 4.18 6.51 -17.83
CA ILE A 304 3.07 7.10 -18.61
C ILE A 304 1.87 6.14 -18.63
N ARG A 305 2.12 4.84 -18.82
CA ARG A 305 1.08 3.81 -18.79
C ARG A 305 0.37 3.74 -17.44
N GLU A 306 1.11 3.87 -16.36
CA GLU A 306 0.57 3.94 -14.99
C GLU A 306 -0.41 5.12 -14.82
N PHE A 307 0.01 6.34 -15.18
CA PHE A 307 -0.86 7.52 -15.11
C PHE A 307 -2.12 7.38 -15.95
N LEU A 308 -1.97 6.92 -17.20
CA LEU A 308 -3.10 6.63 -18.09
C LEU A 308 -4.10 5.66 -17.43
N THR A 309 -3.60 4.60 -16.85
CA THR A 309 -4.42 3.54 -16.23
C THR A 309 -5.25 4.10 -15.08
N ILE A 310 -4.62 4.86 -14.19
CA ILE A 310 -5.30 5.46 -13.03
C ILE A 310 -6.31 6.53 -13.44
N ILE A 311 -5.94 7.42 -14.36
CA ILE A 311 -6.82 8.51 -14.83
C ILE A 311 -8.07 7.93 -15.53
N LEU A 312 -7.88 6.96 -16.43
CA LEU A 312 -8.99 6.38 -17.18
C LEU A 312 -9.92 5.53 -16.30
N GLU A 313 -9.37 4.79 -15.32
CA GLU A 313 -10.20 4.06 -14.37
C GLU A 313 -11.05 5.01 -13.53
N ASN A 314 -10.46 6.06 -13.01
CA ASN A 314 -11.17 7.06 -12.23
C ASN A 314 -12.26 7.79 -13.05
N ARG A 315 -11.96 8.15 -14.30
CA ARG A 315 -12.95 8.75 -15.22
C ARG A 315 -14.08 7.76 -15.55
N LEU A 316 -13.75 6.49 -15.80
CA LEU A 316 -14.75 5.45 -16.03
C LEU A 316 -15.69 5.27 -14.82
N TYR A 317 -15.16 5.37 -13.60
CA TYR A 317 -15.95 5.24 -12.39
C TYR A 317 -16.99 6.37 -12.23
N PHE A 318 -16.57 7.62 -12.41
CA PHE A 318 -17.45 8.78 -12.19
C PHE A 318 -18.36 9.12 -13.36
N GLU A 319 -17.85 9.02 -14.58
CA GLU A 319 -18.51 9.54 -15.76
C GLU A 319 -19.02 8.42 -16.69
N GLY A 320 -18.48 7.21 -16.54
CA GLY A 320 -18.86 6.06 -17.35
C GLY A 320 -18.33 6.09 -18.77
N THR A 321 -18.85 5.19 -19.60
CA THR A 321 -18.53 5.10 -21.04
C THR A 321 -19.73 4.65 -21.85
N LYS A 322 -19.85 5.12 -23.09
CA LYS A 322 -20.77 4.61 -24.10
C LYS A 322 -20.17 3.46 -24.91
N ASP A 323 -18.86 3.28 -24.83
CA ASP A 323 -18.13 2.22 -25.53
C ASP A 323 -17.92 1.01 -24.61
N PRO A 324 -18.56 -0.15 -24.87
CA PRO A 324 -18.37 -1.36 -24.08
C PRO A 324 -16.93 -1.90 -24.10
N GLU A 325 -16.20 -1.71 -25.20
CA GLU A 325 -14.80 -2.12 -25.32
C GLU A 325 -13.90 -1.27 -24.43
N ALA A 326 -14.20 0.03 -24.31
CA ALA A 326 -13.50 0.92 -23.39
C ALA A 326 -13.58 0.44 -21.95
N ARG A 327 -14.78 0.05 -21.47
CA ARG A 327 -14.97 -0.47 -20.11
C ARG A 327 -14.08 -1.67 -19.84
N ASN A 328 -14.11 -2.64 -20.75
CA ASN A 328 -13.33 -3.87 -20.60
C ASN A 328 -11.82 -3.60 -20.70
N GLY A 329 -11.41 -2.75 -21.64
CA GLY A 329 -10.01 -2.37 -21.83
C GLY A 329 -9.43 -1.66 -20.61
N ILE A 330 -10.16 -0.67 -20.05
CA ILE A 330 -9.73 0.08 -18.87
C ILE A 330 -9.62 -0.84 -17.64
N LYS A 331 -10.64 -1.65 -17.38
CA LYS A 331 -10.62 -2.58 -16.25
C LYS A 331 -9.50 -3.62 -16.38
N LYS A 332 -9.29 -4.17 -17.56
CA LYS A 332 -8.20 -5.13 -17.81
C LYS A 332 -6.84 -4.49 -17.58
N GLU A 333 -6.64 -3.25 -18.01
CA GLU A 333 -5.40 -2.52 -17.82
C GLU A 333 -5.16 -2.19 -16.35
N PHE A 334 -6.21 -1.82 -15.61
CA PHE A 334 -6.14 -1.57 -14.19
C PHE A 334 -5.79 -2.82 -13.39
N MET A 335 -6.41 -3.95 -13.73
CA MET A 335 -6.03 -5.26 -13.17
C MET A 335 -4.57 -5.62 -13.51
N ALA A 336 -4.14 -5.40 -14.75
CA ALA A 336 -2.75 -5.68 -15.15
C ALA A 336 -1.72 -4.82 -14.42
N MET A 337 -2.12 -3.65 -13.93
CA MET A 337 -1.27 -2.77 -13.15
C MET A 337 -1.14 -3.21 -11.68
N PHE A 338 -2.24 -3.57 -11.04
CA PHE A 338 -2.27 -3.78 -9.59
C PHE A 338 -2.39 -5.25 -9.18
N TYR A 339 -3.05 -6.07 -9.99
CA TYR A 339 -3.29 -7.49 -9.69
C TYR A 339 -3.28 -8.33 -10.98
N PRO A 340 -2.11 -8.47 -11.62
CA PRO A 340 -1.98 -9.25 -12.85
C PRO A 340 -2.40 -10.71 -12.66
N GLU A 341 -3.08 -11.27 -13.66
CA GLU A 341 -3.37 -12.72 -13.73
C GLU A 341 -2.13 -13.56 -14.11
N ASP A 342 -1.01 -12.93 -14.42
CA ASP A 342 0.24 -13.55 -14.84
C ASP A 342 0.85 -14.45 -13.75
N GLU A 343 0.98 -15.74 -14.04
CA GLU A 343 1.53 -16.73 -13.09
C GLU A 343 3.01 -16.49 -12.77
N THR A 344 3.77 -15.87 -13.68
CA THR A 344 5.18 -15.51 -13.43
C THR A 344 5.23 -14.40 -12.39
N TRP A 345 4.38 -13.38 -12.53
CA TRP A 345 4.28 -12.30 -11.56
C TRP A 345 3.84 -12.83 -10.19
N LYS A 346 2.77 -13.63 -10.12
CA LYS A 346 2.28 -14.25 -8.86
C LYS A 346 3.37 -15.07 -8.16
N THR A 347 4.10 -15.87 -8.92
CA THR A 347 5.22 -16.65 -8.38
C THR A 347 6.33 -15.75 -7.84
N SER A 348 6.64 -14.66 -8.55
CA SER A 348 7.66 -13.71 -8.08
C SER A 348 7.20 -12.94 -6.83
N VAL A 349 5.93 -12.53 -6.73
CA VAL A 349 5.37 -11.91 -5.51
C VAL A 349 5.62 -12.76 -4.27
N LEU A 350 5.29 -14.06 -4.36
CA LEU A 350 5.48 -14.97 -3.22
C LEU A 350 6.96 -15.17 -2.88
N ARG A 351 7.82 -15.36 -3.89
CA ARG A 351 9.25 -15.53 -3.67
C ARG A 351 9.89 -14.29 -3.07
N GLU A 352 9.65 -13.13 -3.68
CA GLU A 352 10.22 -11.85 -3.26
C GLU A 352 9.69 -11.42 -1.88
N GLY A 353 8.39 -11.64 -1.62
CA GLY A 353 7.77 -11.37 -0.32
C GLY A 353 8.37 -12.25 0.78
N ALA A 354 8.48 -13.55 0.55
CA ALA A 354 9.10 -14.46 1.51
C ALA A 354 10.55 -14.09 1.83
N GLN A 355 11.34 -13.72 0.81
CA GLN A 355 12.72 -13.27 0.99
C GLN A 355 12.80 -11.93 1.74
N ALA A 356 11.92 -10.97 1.42
CA ALA A 356 11.89 -9.69 2.11
C ALA A 356 11.61 -9.86 3.61
N VAL A 357 10.61 -10.67 3.97
CA VAL A 357 10.30 -10.96 5.38
C VAL A 357 11.49 -11.60 6.09
N GLU A 358 12.07 -12.65 5.51
CA GLU A 358 13.22 -13.35 6.09
C GLU A 358 14.41 -12.41 6.31
N HIS A 359 14.77 -11.60 5.31
CA HIS A 359 15.90 -10.68 5.37
C HIS A 359 15.69 -9.60 6.44
N ILE A 360 14.51 -8.99 6.48
CA ILE A 360 14.19 -7.96 7.48
C ILE A 360 14.23 -8.56 8.89
N LEU A 361 13.54 -9.68 9.12
CA LEU A 361 13.48 -10.27 10.45
C LEU A 361 14.83 -10.81 10.96
N LYS A 362 15.68 -11.32 10.06
CA LYS A 362 17.06 -11.70 10.40
C LYS A 362 17.90 -10.48 10.79
N ALA A 363 17.84 -9.42 10.01
CA ALA A 363 18.60 -8.20 10.28
C ALA A 363 18.14 -7.53 11.58
N GLU A 364 16.85 -7.61 11.90
CA GLU A 364 16.28 -7.10 13.16
C GLU A 364 16.44 -8.08 14.35
N SER A 365 17.12 -9.22 14.16
CA SER A 365 17.31 -10.27 15.18
C SER A 365 15.99 -10.86 15.72
N LEU A 366 14.96 -10.89 14.90
CA LEU A 366 13.64 -11.44 15.21
C LEU A 366 13.41 -12.83 14.61
N TRP A 367 14.40 -13.36 13.91
CA TRP A 367 14.40 -14.69 13.30
C TRP A 367 15.21 -15.65 14.15
N ARG A 368 14.77 -16.90 14.28
CA ARG A 368 15.52 -17.95 14.99
C ARG A 368 16.69 -18.43 14.13
N ASP A 369 17.87 -18.50 14.70
CA ASP A 369 18.97 -19.25 14.12
C ASP A 369 18.58 -20.73 14.16
N GLY A 370 18.57 -21.39 12.99
CA GLY A 370 18.19 -22.78 12.85
C GLY A 370 19.15 -23.76 13.54
#